data_0beb94c537d1f28ea4ac3aaa2b7eadcb
#
_entry.id   0beb94c537d1f28ea4ac3aaa2b7eadcb
#
_cell.length_a   1.000
_cell.length_b   1.000
_cell.length_c   1.000
_cell.angle_alpha   90.00
_cell.angle_beta   90.00
_cell.angle_gamma   90.00
#
_symmetry.space_group_name_H-M   'P 1'
#
loop_
_entity.id
_entity.type
_entity.pdbx_description
1 polymer ?
#
loop_
_entity_poly.entity_id
_entity_poly.type
_entity_poly.pdbx_seq_one_letter_code
_entity_poly.pdbx_strand_id
1 'polypeptide(L)'
;FLRTARELVRTEFGEQFIHASRAVLEQHEQLINLADRYKNTLQGVVTLGAPIGIHQFLGRYILPALRKTLSELQINLVTRNASEREQKYGAIFNSDCDLLISPFKPQNENLIARPFTRFRTGVFASPDYLAQHPIAEPEALVDHECITLRMLGGSDNVWTFKSKNGEPLNLTVKGGFVCDNTLPAVELAKLGM
;
A
#
# COMPACT_ATOMS: atom_id res chain seq x y z
N PHE A 1 -22.56 13.15 -18.39
CA PHE A 1 -21.46 12.61 -19.22
C PHE A 1 -21.57 13.15 -20.63
N LEU A 2 -20.44 13.56 -21.22
CA LEU A 2 -20.30 13.88 -22.63
C LEU A 2 -19.57 12.74 -23.31
N ARG A 3 -20.15 12.21 -24.39
CA ARG A 3 -19.53 11.17 -25.21
C ARG A 3 -18.77 11.83 -26.35
N THR A 4 -17.46 11.69 -26.35
CA THR A 4 -16.62 12.04 -27.51
C THR A 4 -16.37 10.80 -28.35
N ALA A 5 -15.76 10.97 -29.54
CA ALA A 5 -15.47 9.84 -30.43
C ALA A 5 -14.43 8.84 -29.84
N ARG A 6 -13.74 9.21 -28.77
CA ARG A 6 -12.64 8.42 -28.16
C ARG A 6 -12.83 8.10 -26.68
N GLU A 7 -13.64 8.87 -25.95
CA GLU A 7 -13.80 8.71 -24.51
C GLU A 7 -15.13 9.25 -23.99
N LEU A 8 -15.51 8.80 -22.80
CA LEU A 8 -16.66 9.28 -22.03
C LEU A 8 -16.16 10.26 -20.96
N VAL A 9 -16.40 11.55 -21.16
CA VAL A 9 -15.96 12.60 -20.23
C VAL A 9 -17.10 12.96 -19.28
N ARG A 10 -16.78 13.14 -18.01
CA ARG A 10 -17.75 13.61 -17.03
C ARG A 10 -17.99 15.11 -17.20
N THR A 11 -19.25 15.50 -17.11
CA THR A 11 -19.63 16.91 -17.01
C THR A 11 -19.47 17.38 -15.57
N GLU A 12 -19.42 18.69 -15.34
CA GLU A 12 -19.38 19.25 -13.99
C GLU A 12 -20.57 18.77 -13.15
N PHE A 13 -21.78 18.78 -13.72
CA PHE A 13 -22.94 18.17 -13.09
C PHE A 13 -22.76 16.68 -12.83
N GLY A 14 -22.14 15.95 -13.76
CA GLY A 14 -21.84 14.53 -13.60
C GLY A 14 -20.92 14.25 -12.41
N GLU A 15 -19.91 15.08 -12.18
CA GLU A 15 -19.04 14.97 -11.01
C GLU A 15 -19.79 15.23 -9.72
N GLN A 16 -20.56 16.30 -9.66
CA GLN A 16 -21.37 16.63 -8.48
C GLN A 16 -22.41 15.54 -8.19
N PHE A 17 -23.05 15.00 -9.22
CA PHE A 17 -24.03 13.92 -9.09
C PHE A 17 -23.38 12.63 -8.56
N ILE A 18 -22.22 12.25 -9.10
CA ILE A 18 -21.47 11.08 -8.62
C ILE A 18 -21.09 11.25 -7.15
N HIS A 19 -20.60 12.43 -6.78
CA HIS A 19 -20.24 12.73 -5.40
C HIS A 19 -21.45 12.60 -4.45
N ALA A 20 -22.57 13.19 -4.80
CA ALA A 20 -23.79 13.11 -4.01
C ALA A 20 -24.34 11.67 -3.94
N SER A 21 -24.30 10.93 -5.06
CA SER A 21 -24.76 9.54 -5.11
C SER A 21 -23.91 8.63 -4.23
N ARG A 22 -22.60 8.86 -4.17
CA ARG A 22 -21.71 8.11 -3.27
C ARG A 22 -22.06 8.33 -1.81
N ALA A 23 -22.34 9.56 -1.41
CA ALA A 23 -22.77 9.87 -0.04
C ALA A 23 -24.08 9.14 0.34
N VAL A 24 -25.02 9.03 -0.58
CA VAL A 24 -26.27 8.26 -0.36
C VAL A 24 -25.98 6.77 -0.21
N LEU A 25 -25.13 6.21 -1.05
CA LEU A 25 -24.75 4.81 -0.96
C LEU A 25 -24.03 4.50 0.35
N GLU A 26 -23.12 5.37 0.79
CA GLU A 26 -22.44 5.24 2.09
C GLU A 26 -23.42 5.25 3.26
N GLN A 27 -24.40 6.15 3.25
CA GLN A 27 -25.44 6.17 4.27
C GLN A 27 -26.32 4.91 4.26
N HIS A 28 -26.64 4.41 3.09
CA HIS A 28 -27.37 3.15 2.95
C HIS A 28 -26.60 1.96 3.52
N GLU A 29 -25.31 1.85 3.21
CA GLU A 29 -24.45 0.82 3.78
C GLU A 29 -24.31 0.94 5.30
N GLN A 30 -24.21 2.16 5.83
CA GLN A 30 -24.18 2.41 7.27
C GLN A 30 -25.48 1.93 7.96
N LEU A 31 -26.64 2.11 7.34
CA LEU A 31 -27.91 1.61 7.85
C LEU A 31 -27.97 0.08 7.88
N ILE A 32 -27.50 -0.57 6.80
CA ILE A 32 -27.43 -2.04 6.75
C ILE A 32 -26.48 -2.55 7.85
N ASN A 33 -25.30 -1.97 7.96
CA ASN A 33 -24.32 -2.33 8.98
C ASN A 33 -24.84 -2.08 10.41
N LEU A 34 -25.64 -1.06 10.63
CA LEU A 34 -26.30 -0.81 11.90
C LEU A 34 -27.32 -1.92 12.24
N ALA A 35 -28.13 -2.32 11.27
CA ALA A 35 -29.11 -3.40 11.43
C ALA A 35 -28.42 -4.76 11.71
N ASP A 36 -27.29 -5.01 11.05
CA ASP A 36 -26.52 -6.25 11.22
C ASP A 36 -25.80 -6.30 12.56
N ARG A 37 -25.34 -5.17 13.11
CA ARG A 37 -24.82 -5.10 14.49
C ARG A 37 -25.86 -5.49 15.54
N TYR A 38 -27.12 -5.18 15.30
CA TYR A 38 -28.22 -5.59 16.19
C TYR A 38 -28.47 -7.09 16.20
N LYS A 39 -28.07 -7.81 15.14
CA LYS A 39 -28.24 -9.27 15.03
C LYS A 39 -27.15 -10.09 15.73
N ASN A 40 -26.16 -9.46 16.37
CA ASN A 40 -25.03 -10.10 17.06
C ASN A 40 -24.19 -11.07 16.20
N THR A 41 -24.31 -11.05 14.88
CA THR A 41 -23.50 -11.86 13.97
C THR A 41 -22.59 -10.95 13.17
N LEU A 42 -21.26 -11.22 13.25
CA LEU A 42 -20.27 -10.56 12.39
C LEU A 42 -20.36 -11.15 10.97
N GLN A 43 -21.31 -10.65 10.19
CA GLN A 43 -21.57 -11.05 8.80
C GLN A 43 -21.52 -9.80 7.90
N GLY A 44 -21.36 -10.00 6.60
CA GLY A 44 -21.32 -8.93 5.61
C GLY A 44 -20.03 -8.92 4.81
N VAL A 45 -19.73 -7.79 4.18
CA VAL A 45 -18.57 -7.60 3.32
C VAL A 45 -17.68 -6.53 3.91
N VAL A 46 -16.38 -6.82 4.01
CA VAL A 46 -15.36 -5.84 4.39
C VAL A 46 -14.33 -5.74 3.26
N THR A 47 -14.12 -4.55 2.76
CA THR A 47 -13.09 -4.27 1.76
C THR A 47 -11.84 -3.72 2.42
N LEU A 48 -10.76 -4.48 2.33
CA LEU A 48 -9.46 -4.17 2.91
C LEU A 48 -8.49 -3.74 1.81
N GLY A 49 -8.09 -2.48 1.83
CA GLY A 49 -7.04 -1.93 0.99
C GLY A 49 -5.66 -2.10 1.62
N ALA A 50 -4.68 -2.53 0.84
CA ALA A 50 -3.30 -2.64 1.28
C ALA A 50 -2.33 -2.65 0.10
N PRO A 51 -1.05 -2.29 0.29
CA PRO A 51 0.00 -2.53 -0.70
C PRO A 51 0.14 -4.01 -1.04
N ILE A 52 0.48 -4.33 -2.28
CA ILE A 52 0.53 -5.72 -2.78
C ILE A 52 1.44 -6.62 -1.93
N GLY A 53 2.58 -6.12 -1.43
CA GLY A 53 3.46 -6.89 -0.55
C GLY A 53 2.80 -7.29 0.78
N ILE A 54 1.88 -6.47 1.28
CA ILE A 54 1.10 -6.77 2.49
C ILE A 54 0.03 -7.83 2.19
N HIS A 55 -0.57 -7.85 1.00
CA HIS A 55 -1.54 -8.89 0.61
C HIS A 55 -0.98 -10.30 0.75
N GLN A 56 0.27 -10.50 0.36
CA GLN A 56 0.91 -11.82 0.48
C GLN A 56 1.02 -12.24 1.95
N PHE A 57 1.40 -11.34 2.83
CA PHE A 57 1.45 -11.59 4.27
C PHE A 57 0.06 -11.86 4.85
N LEU A 58 -0.93 -11.03 4.50
CA LEU A 58 -2.31 -11.20 4.95
C LEU A 58 -2.85 -12.57 4.50
N GLY A 59 -2.69 -12.90 3.22
CA GLY A 59 -3.17 -14.16 2.65
C GLY A 59 -2.55 -15.40 3.29
N ARG A 60 -1.27 -15.32 3.66
CA ARG A 60 -0.54 -16.45 4.24
C ARG A 60 -0.80 -16.63 5.75
N TYR A 61 -0.91 -15.55 6.51
CA TYR A 61 -0.86 -15.63 7.97
C TYR A 61 -2.14 -15.14 8.66
N ILE A 62 -2.83 -14.14 8.12
CA ILE A 62 -3.93 -13.47 8.81
C ILE A 62 -5.29 -13.99 8.36
N LEU A 63 -5.56 -14.00 7.05
CA LEU A 63 -6.89 -14.35 6.53
C LEU A 63 -7.31 -15.79 6.83
N PRO A 64 -6.43 -16.81 6.81
CA PRO A 64 -6.80 -18.16 7.20
C PRO A 64 -7.22 -18.26 8.67
N ALA A 65 -6.60 -17.48 9.56
CA ALA A 65 -6.97 -17.42 10.97
C ALA A 65 -8.30 -16.68 11.17
N LEU A 66 -8.49 -15.54 10.48
CA LEU A 66 -9.74 -14.79 10.50
C LEU A 66 -10.92 -15.62 10.02
N ARG A 67 -10.74 -16.40 8.95
CA ARG A 67 -11.81 -17.25 8.41
C ARG A 67 -12.34 -18.28 9.41
N LYS A 68 -11.48 -18.77 10.29
CA LYS A 68 -11.89 -19.71 11.35
C LYS A 68 -12.77 -19.05 12.42
N THR A 69 -12.59 -17.76 12.67
CA THR A 69 -13.29 -17.02 13.72
C THR A 69 -14.48 -16.23 13.15
N LEU A 70 -14.38 -15.77 11.92
CA LEU A 70 -15.35 -14.90 11.24
C LEU A 70 -15.83 -15.58 9.95
N SER A 71 -16.49 -16.72 10.08
CA SER A 71 -16.92 -17.56 8.95
C SER A 71 -17.93 -16.87 8.03
N GLU A 72 -18.75 -15.99 8.56
CA GLU A 72 -19.83 -15.31 7.85
C GLU A 72 -19.36 -13.98 7.20
N LEU A 73 -18.12 -13.57 7.46
CA LEU A 73 -17.57 -12.34 6.89
C LEU A 73 -16.92 -12.60 5.54
N GLN A 74 -17.35 -11.87 4.51
CA GLN A 74 -16.65 -11.82 3.24
C GLN A 74 -15.59 -10.72 3.29
N ILE A 75 -14.36 -11.05 2.93
CA ILE A 75 -13.25 -10.08 2.89
C ILE A 75 -12.83 -9.88 1.45
N ASN A 76 -12.97 -8.66 0.95
CA ASN A 76 -12.45 -8.24 -0.34
C ASN A 76 -11.07 -7.60 -0.13
N LEU A 77 -10.06 -8.08 -0.84
CA LEU A 77 -8.73 -7.47 -0.85
C LEU A 77 -8.57 -6.62 -2.09
N VAL A 78 -8.23 -5.35 -1.90
CA VAL A 78 -7.95 -4.43 -2.99
C VAL A 78 -6.56 -3.84 -2.85
N THR A 79 -5.80 -3.79 -3.94
CA THR A 79 -4.47 -3.19 -3.92
C THR A 79 -4.59 -1.68 -3.83
N ARG A 80 -3.96 -1.11 -2.81
CA ARG A 80 -3.84 0.34 -2.60
C ARG A 80 -2.40 0.65 -2.23
N ASN A 81 -1.73 1.38 -3.09
CA ASN A 81 -0.41 1.93 -2.81
C ASN A 81 -0.61 3.37 -2.34
N ALA A 82 -0.39 3.60 -1.05
CA ALA A 82 -0.44 4.94 -0.51
C ALA A 82 0.81 5.71 -0.95
N SER A 83 0.70 6.63 -1.89
CA SER A 83 1.77 7.60 -2.15
C SER A 83 1.64 8.79 -1.18
N GLU A 84 2.76 9.41 -0.86
CA GLU A 84 2.80 10.60 -0.01
C GLU A 84 1.95 11.74 -0.59
N ARG A 85 1.88 11.83 -1.91
CA ARG A 85 1.05 12.81 -2.64
C ARG A 85 -0.44 12.54 -2.46
N GLU A 86 -0.86 11.29 -2.59
CA GLU A 86 -2.27 10.91 -2.41
C GLU A 86 -2.70 11.09 -0.96
N GLN A 87 -1.81 10.85 0.00
CA GLN A 87 -2.04 11.12 1.41
C GLN A 87 -2.26 12.62 1.66
N LYS A 88 -1.42 13.48 1.10
CA LYS A 88 -1.51 14.94 1.26
C LYS A 88 -2.80 15.52 0.71
N TYR A 89 -3.35 14.93 -0.36
CA TYR A 89 -4.58 15.42 -1.01
C TYR A 89 -5.82 14.60 -0.63
N GLY A 90 -5.73 13.67 0.29
CA GLY A 90 -6.87 12.90 0.78
C GLY A 90 -7.48 11.91 -0.23
N ALA A 91 -6.87 11.76 -1.39
CA ALA A 91 -7.43 10.94 -2.48
C ALA A 91 -7.45 9.42 -2.19
N ILE A 92 -6.62 8.94 -1.27
CA ILE A 92 -6.51 7.51 -0.92
C ILE A 92 -7.76 7.01 -0.18
N PHE A 93 -8.45 7.91 0.51
CA PHE A 93 -9.55 7.56 1.40
C PHE A 93 -10.92 7.78 0.77
N ASN A 94 -11.00 7.85 -0.56
CA ASN A 94 -12.27 7.83 -1.27
C ASN A 94 -12.86 6.42 -1.20
N SER A 95 -13.78 6.24 -0.30
CA SER A 95 -14.97 5.35 -0.23
C SER A 95 -14.95 3.92 -0.81
N ASP A 96 -13.86 3.41 -1.33
CA ASP A 96 -13.84 2.05 -1.89
C ASP A 96 -13.16 1.00 -0.98
N CYS A 97 -12.78 1.39 0.24
CA CYS A 97 -12.26 0.51 1.27
C CYS A 97 -12.85 0.86 2.64
N ASP A 98 -13.28 -0.14 3.39
CA ASP A 98 -13.69 0.03 4.79
C ASP A 98 -12.48 0.16 5.72
N LEU A 99 -11.39 -0.53 5.37
CA LEU A 99 -10.12 -0.52 6.09
C LEU A 99 -8.97 -0.32 5.10
N LEU A 100 -7.99 0.48 5.49
CA LEU A 100 -6.77 0.67 4.71
C LEU A 100 -5.53 0.45 5.59
N ILE A 101 -4.65 -0.45 5.16
CA ILE A 101 -3.31 -0.59 5.73
C ILE A 101 -2.37 0.33 4.97
N SER A 102 -1.83 1.33 5.68
CA SER A 102 -0.95 2.34 5.12
C SER A 102 0.30 2.51 5.98
N PRO A 103 1.48 2.76 5.39
CA PRO A 103 2.67 3.15 6.14
C PRO A 103 2.60 4.58 6.68
N PHE A 104 1.60 5.34 6.26
CA PHE A 104 1.44 6.75 6.66
C PHE A 104 0.24 6.94 7.57
N LYS A 105 0.40 7.88 8.51
CA LYS A 105 -0.72 8.37 9.31
C LYS A 105 -1.61 9.28 8.44
N PRO A 106 -2.94 9.07 8.43
CA PRO A 106 -3.84 9.94 7.67
C PRO A 106 -3.82 11.37 8.25
N GLN A 107 -3.94 12.36 7.37
CA GLN A 107 -4.11 13.76 7.76
C GLN A 107 -5.60 14.15 7.91
N ASN A 108 -6.50 13.32 7.40
CA ASN A 108 -7.94 13.55 7.51
C ASN A 108 -8.42 13.17 8.92
N GLU A 109 -8.95 14.14 9.65
CA GLU A 109 -9.43 13.97 11.03
C GLU A 109 -10.69 13.10 11.15
N ASN A 110 -11.42 12.90 10.06
CA ASN A 110 -12.58 12.01 10.02
C ASN A 110 -12.20 10.53 9.97
N LEU A 111 -10.91 10.19 9.88
CA LEU A 111 -10.41 8.83 9.82
C LEU A 111 -9.84 8.38 11.16
N ILE A 112 -10.18 7.17 11.56
CA ILE A 112 -9.63 6.55 12.75
C ILE A 112 -8.35 5.80 12.37
N ALA A 113 -7.19 6.30 12.77
CA ALA A 113 -5.92 5.62 12.59
C ALA A 113 -5.54 4.82 13.84
N ARG A 114 -5.28 3.53 13.64
CA ARG A 114 -4.78 2.65 14.70
C ARG A 114 -3.43 2.06 14.31
N PRO A 115 -2.41 2.08 15.18
CA PRO A 115 -1.16 1.38 14.92
C PRO A 115 -1.43 -0.11 14.76
N PHE A 116 -1.02 -0.68 13.61
CA PHE A 116 -1.21 -2.09 13.33
C PHE A 116 0.06 -2.89 13.66
N THR A 117 1.21 -2.45 13.15
CA THR A 117 2.50 -3.09 13.40
C THR A 117 3.63 -2.11 13.14
N ARG A 118 4.85 -2.51 13.52
CA ARG A 118 6.10 -1.84 13.15
C ARG A 118 6.96 -2.83 12.38
N PHE A 119 7.51 -2.41 11.27
CA PHE A 119 8.47 -3.20 10.52
C PHE A 119 9.73 -2.39 10.25
N ARG A 120 10.83 -3.09 10.05
CA ARG A 120 12.09 -2.49 9.65
C ARG A 120 12.25 -2.67 8.17
N THR A 121 12.69 -1.64 7.50
CA THR A 121 13.17 -1.74 6.12
C THR A 121 14.65 -2.05 6.12
N GLY A 122 15.10 -2.77 5.08
CA GLY A 122 16.50 -3.14 4.93
C GLY A 122 16.81 -3.40 3.47
N VAL A 123 18.08 -3.47 3.16
CA VAL A 123 18.59 -3.90 1.87
C VAL A 123 18.84 -5.40 1.93
N PHE A 124 18.47 -6.10 0.88
CA PHE A 124 18.58 -7.54 0.77
C PHE A 124 19.22 -7.91 -0.55
N ALA A 125 20.01 -8.97 -0.55
CA ALA A 125 20.58 -9.58 -1.74
C ALA A 125 20.58 -11.10 -1.59
N SER A 126 20.72 -11.83 -2.70
CA SER A 126 20.90 -13.29 -2.64
C SER A 126 22.25 -13.65 -1.99
N PRO A 127 22.36 -14.83 -1.36
CA PRO A 127 23.63 -15.32 -0.85
C PRO A 127 24.72 -15.41 -1.93
N ASP A 128 24.33 -15.82 -3.14
CA ASP A 128 25.28 -15.97 -4.27
C ASP A 128 25.82 -14.62 -4.73
N TYR A 129 24.96 -13.57 -4.74
CA TYR A 129 25.42 -12.21 -5.02
C TYR A 129 26.41 -11.74 -3.96
N LEU A 130 26.09 -11.90 -2.69
CA LEU A 130 26.95 -11.46 -1.58
C LEU A 130 28.28 -12.22 -1.52
N ALA A 131 28.32 -13.48 -1.95
CA ALA A 131 29.56 -14.25 -2.05
C ALA A 131 30.52 -13.69 -3.10
N GLN A 132 29.99 -13.11 -4.18
CA GLN A 132 30.78 -12.51 -5.27
C GLN A 132 31.04 -11.02 -5.04
N HIS A 133 30.11 -10.34 -4.39
CA HIS A 133 30.12 -8.90 -4.16
C HIS A 133 29.86 -8.59 -2.68
N PRO A 134 30.83 -8.80 -1.78
CA PRO A 134 30.65 -8.58 -0.35
C PRO A 134 30.43 -7.10 -0.03
N ILE A 135 29.44 -6.81 0.81
CA ILE A 135 29.06 -5.45 1.23
C ILE A 135 29.26 -5.36 2.74
N ALA A 136 30.21 -4.56 3.17
CA ALA A 136 30.51 -4.37 4.60
C ALA A 136 29.76 -3.18 5.21
N GLU A 137 29.61 -2.12 4.46
CA GLU A 137 29.01 -0.85 4.90
C GLU A 137 28.04 -0.33 3.85
N PRO A 138 27.02 0.44 4.24
CA PRO A 138 26.01 0.95 3.31
C PRO A 138 26.60 1.78 2.15
N GLU A 139 27.70 2.50 2.40
CA GLU A 139 28.35 3.36 1.42
C GLU A 139 28.83 2.59 0.19
N ALA A 140 29.16 1.32 0.32
CA ALA A 140 29.57 0.47 -0.81
C ALA A 140 28.45 0.29 -1.84
N LEU A 141 27.18 0.49 -1.46
CA LEU A 141 26.03 0.32 -2.36
C LEU A 141 26.06 1.23 -3.59
N VAL A 142 26.80 2.34 -3.56
CA VAL A 142 26.95 3.25 -4.72
C VAL A 142 27.67 2.58 -5.91
N ASP A 143 28.45 1.55 -5.63
CA ASP A 143 29.21 0.78 -6.64
C ASP A 143 28.49 -0.50 -7.09
N HIS A 144 27.37 -0.83 -6.44
CA HIS A 144 26.60 -2.03 -6.72
C HIS A 144 25.41 -1.74 -7.65
N GLU A 145 25.03 -2.75 -8.45
CA GLU A 145 23.77 -2.76 -9.15
C GLU A 145 22.62 -2.98 -8.16
N CYS A 146 21.71 -2.01 -8.06
CA CYS A 146 20.62 -2.04 -7.11
C CYS A 146 19.26 -2.12 -7.83
N ILE A 147 18.34 -2.88 -7.26
CA ILE A 147 16.94 -2.90 -7.70
C ILE A 147 16.20 -1.84 -6.91
N THR A 148 15.73 -0.79 -7.57
CA THR A 148 15.06 0.32 -6.92
C THR A 148 13.55 0.16 -6.92
N LEU A 149 12.90 0.75 -5.91
CA LEU A 149 11.44 0.69 -5.75
C LEU A 149 10.84 2.08 -5.89
N ARG A 150 10.01 2.28 -6.92
CA ARG A 150 9.21 3.48 -7.11
C ARG A 150 8.03 3.49 -6.14
N MET A 151 8.34 3.67 -4.88
CA MET A 151 7.34 3.57 -3.83
C MET A 151 7.00 4.92 -3.30
N LEU A 152 6.54 5.81 -3.25
CA LEU A 152 6.24 6.87 -2.29
C LEU A 152 6.62 8.30 -2.68
N GLY A 153 6.84 8.55 -3.97
CA GLY A 153 6.97 9.94 -4.46
C GLY A 153 8.31 10.62 -4.17
N GLY A 154 9.30 9.85 -3.69
CA GLY A 154 10.69 10.29 -3.58
C GLY A 154 11.50 10.01 -4.83
N SER A 155 12.80 10.32 -4.80
CA SER A 155 13.75 9.85 -5.80
C SER A 155 13.92 8.34 -5.62
N ASP A 156 13.64 7.57 -6.67
CA ASP A 156 13.64 6.09 -6.61
C ASP A 156 15.02 5.53 -6.25
N ASN A 157 16.08 6.30 -6.53
CA ASN A 157 17.47 5.90 -6.38
C ASN A 157 18.19 6.57 -5.20
N VAL A 158 17.54 7.35 -4.36
CA VAL A 158 18.13 7.90 -3.13
C VAL A 158 17.67 7.10 -1.93
N TRP A 159 18.60 6.36 -1.34
CA TRP A 159 18.32 5.54 -0.17
C TRP A 159 18.86 6.21 1.10
N THR A 160 18.02 6.29 2.11
CA THR A 160 18.37 6.92 3.37
C THR A 160 18.62 5.86 4.45
N PHE A 161 19.81 5.87 4.99
CA PHE A 161 20.24 5.02 6.11
C PHE A 161 20.42 5.87 7.37
N LYS A 162 20.59 5.21 8.50
CA LYS A 162 21.13 5.85 9.70
C LYS A 162 22.63 5.56 9.77
N SER A 163 23.41 6.61 9.83
CA SER A 163 24.85 6.49 10.09
C SER A 163 25.14 5.97 11.50
N LYS A 164 26.37 5.60 11.79
CA LYS A 164 26.81 5.16 13.13
C LYS A 164 26.56 6.22 14.21
N ASN A 165 26.54 7.49 13.82
CA ASN A 165 26.26 8.61 14.71
C ASN A 165 24.77 8.95 14.86
N GLY A 166 23.89 8.20 14.18
CA GLY A 166 22.44 8.42 14.17
C GLY A 166 21.94 9.43 13.17
N GLU A 167 22.83 10.12 12.45
CA GLU A 167 22.49 11.09 11.41
C GLU A 167 22.01 10.39 10.12
N PRO A 168 21.14 11.01 9.32
CA PRO A 168 20.71 10.47 8.05
C PRO A 168 21.87 10.43 7.05
N LEU A 169 22.08 9.26 6.46
CA LEU A 169 23.05 9.02 5.38
C LEU A 169 22.27 8.77 4.09
N ASN A 170 22.32 9.70 3.15
CA ASN A 170 21.66 9.59 1.85
C ASN A 170 22.66 9.07 0.81
N LEU A 171 22.36 7.95 0.20
CA LEU A 171 23.15 7.34 -0.85
C LEU A 171 22.38 7.34 -2.16
N THR A 172 23.01 7.80 -3.23
CA THR A 172 22.46 7.67 -4.58
C THR A 172 22.95 6.36 -5.17
N VAL A 173 22.05 5.40 -5.29
CA VAL A 173 22.34 4.09 -5.87
C VAL A 173 22.04 4.08 -7.37
N LYS A 174 22.65 3.12 -8.08
CA LYS A 174 22.40 2.87 -9.51
C LYS A 174 21.83 1.48 -9.69
N GLY A 175 21.20 1.22 -10.83
CA GLY A 175 20.73 -0.11 -11.19
C GLY A 175 19.83 -0.09 -12.43
N GLY A 176 19.76 -1.23 -13.09
CA GLY A 176 19.02 -1.41 -14.33
C GLY A 176 17.53 -1.69 -14.13
N PHE A 177 17.07 -1.95 -12.89
CA PHE A 177 15.69 -2.31 -12.59
C PHE A 177 15.04 -1.31 -11.65
N VAL A 178 13.89 -0.79 -12.06
CA VAL A 178 13.01 0.06 -11.25
C VAL A 178 11.64 -0.61 -11.17
N CYS A 179 11.26 -1.08 -10.00
CA CYS A 179 9.99 -1.75 -9.76
C CYS A 179 9.00 -0.81 -9.07
N ASP A 180 7.72 -0.94 -9.37
CA ASP A 180 6.64 -0.19 -8.70
C ASP A 180 6.08 -0.93 -7.48
N ASN A 181 6.51 -2.17 -7.27
CA ASN A 181 6.13 -2.97 -6.11
C ASN A 181 7.24 -3.98 -5.74
N THR A 182 7.11 -4.57 -4.57
CA THR A 182 8.15 -5.45 -4.00
C THR A 182 8.22 -6.84 -4.61
N LEU A 183 7.17 -7.35 -5.26
CA LEU A 183 7.15 -8.73 -5.74
C LEU A 183 8.20 -8.99 -6.81
N PRO A 184 8.24 -8.26 -7.96
CA PRO A 184 9.29 -8.46 -8.94
C PRO A 184 10.69 -8.14 -8.40
N ALA A 185 10.81 -7.13 -7.53
CA ALA A 185 12.10 -6.78 -6.92
C ALA A 185 12.68 -7.94 -6.09
N VAL A 186 11.86 -8.63 -5.32
CA VAL A 186 12.29 -9.81 -4.53
C VAL A 186 12.71 -10.95 -5.44
N GLU A 187 11.97 -11.21 -6.52
CA GLU A 187 12.33 -12.30 -7.45
C GLU A 187 13.64 -12.00 -8.18
N LEU A 188 13.84 -10.76 -8.65
CA LEU A 188 15.11 -10.34 -9.25
C LEU A 188 16.29 -10.48 -8.26
N ALA A 189 16.10 -10.03 -7.03
CA ALA A 189 17.14 -10.15 -6.00
C ALA A 189 17.49 -11.62 -5.67
N LYS A 190 16.51 -12.53 -5.66
CA LYS A 190 16.75 -13.98 -5.49
C LYS A 190 17.57 -14.58 -6.63
N LEU A 191 17.43 -14.04 -7.83
CA LEU A 191 18.18 -14.46 -9.02
C LEU A 191 19.61 -13.87 -9.06
N GLY A 192 20.00 -13.06 -8.06
CA GLY A 192 21.32 -12.45 -8.00
C GLY A 192 21.49 -11.25 -8.92
N MET A 193 20.37 -10.64 -9.33
CA MET A 193 20.39 -9.45 -10.20
C MET A 193 20.66 -8.18 -9.41
#